data_349909dccad09465f90dadfa2806a83e
#
_entry.id   349909dccad09465f90dadfa2806a83e
#
_cell.length_a   1.000
_cell.length_b   1.000
_cell.length_c   1.000
_cell.angle_alpha   90.00
_cell.angle_beta   90.00
_cell.angle_gamma   90.00
#
_symmetry.space_group_name_H-M   'P 1'
#
loop_
_entity.id
_entity.type
_entity.pdbx_description
1 polymer ?
#
loop_
_entity_poly.entity_id
_entity_poly.type
_entity_poly.pdbx_seq_one_letter_code
_entity_poly.pdbx_strand_id
1 'polypeptide(L)'
;MKYKFFKILFFISFLVLNTNLSYSENSFVQDLKLGKKIVFLRHALAPGNGDPDNFDINDCKTQRNLSSKGRLQSEKIGNFFKINNIKIDKVLSSEWCRCKETAKIAFENFQTFNALNSFYEARFAKNKSKQIEDLKNFINSWDSDSNLIIVTHFVVISELLNKGTSSGEMIITDKKLNILGNLEIN
;
A
#
# COMPACT_ATOMS: atom_id res chain seq x y z
N MET A 1 -31.71 -37.68 19.02
CA MET A 1 -32.23 -36.39 18.52
C MET A 1 -31.30 -35.21 18.80
N LYS A 2 -30.44 -35.23 19.84
CA LYS A 2 -29.51 -34.12 20.21
C LYS A 2 -28.32 -33.94 19.26
N TYR A 3 -27.80 -34.98 18.59
CA TYR A 3 -26.64 -34.89 17.72
C TYR A 3 -26.89 -34.26 16.34
N LYS A 4 -28.13 -34.27 15.83
CA LYS A 4 -28.44 -33.62 14.54
C LYS A 4 -28.47 -32.09 14.65
N PHE A 5 -28.91 -31.57 15.80
CA PHE A 5 -28.96 -30.13 16.02
C PHE A 5 -27.55 -29.48 16.12
N PHE A 6 -26.61 -30.20 16.75
CA PHE A 6 -25.25 -29.71 16.90
C PHE A 6 -24.50 -29.62 15.56
N LYS A 7 -24.71 -30.57 14.66
CA LYS A 7 -24.07 -30.55 13.31
C LYS A 7 -24.62 -29.42 12.44
N ILE A 8 -25.90 -29.08 12.58
CA ILE A 8 -26.52 -27.99 11.82
C ILE A 8 -25.97 -26.63 12.31
N LEU A 9 -25.80 -26.44 13.62
CA LEU A 9 -25.23 -25.21 14.18
C LEU A 9 -23.79 -25.00 13.75
N PHE A 10 -22.98 -26.05 13.71
CA PHE A 10 -21.58 -25.97 13.28
C PHE A 10 -21.45 -25.63 11.80
N PHE A 11 -22.36 -26.14 10.96
CA PHE A 11 -22.37 -25.85 9.52
C PHE A 11 -22.81 -24.42 9.21
N ILE A 12 -23.77 -23.89 9.96
CA ILE A 12 -24.23 -22.50 9.84
C ILE A 12 -23.15 -21.52 10.31
N SER A 13 -22.40 -21.84 11.38
CA SER A 13 -21.27 -21.01 11.85
C SER A 13 -20.14 -20.93 10.83
N PHE A 14 -19.85 -22.03 10.12
CA PHE A 14 -18.81 -22.04 9.07
C PHE A 14 -19.21 -21.24 7.82
N LEU A 15 -20.51 -21.24 7.47
CA LEU A 15 -21.02 -20.47 6.32
C LEU A 15 -21.00 -18.95 6.59
N VAL A 16 -21.29 -18.52 7.82
CA VAL A 16 -21.29 -17.08 8.19
C VAL A 16 -19.88 -16.50 8.21
N LEU A 17 -18.86 -17.27 8.59
CA LEU A 17 -17.46 -16.80 8.59
C LEU A 17 -16.92 -16.53 7.16
N ASN A 18 -17.35 -17.30 6.16
CA ASN A 18 -16.92 -17.10 4.77
C ASN A 18 -17.61 -15.93 4.08
N THR A 19 -18.84 -15.59 4.48
CA THR A 19 -19.59 -14.46 3.87
C THR A 19 -19.05 -13.10 4.29
N ASN A 20 -18.51 -12.96 5.50
CA ASN A 20 -17.97 -11.69 5.98
C ASN A 20 -16.66 -11.28 5.29
N LEU A 21 -15.78 -12.23 4.95
CA LEU A 21 -14.54 -11.97 4.20
C LEU A 21 -14.82 -11.53 2.76
N SER A 22 -15.72 -12.20 2.09
CA SER A 22 -16.13 -11.86 0.71
C SER A 22 -16.86 -10.52 0.62
N TYR A 23 -17.62 -10.13 1.63
CA TYR A 23 -18.32 -8.84 1.68
C TYR A 23 -17.33 -7.68 1.87
N SER A 24 -16.30 -7.84 2.71
CA SER A 24 -15.28 -6.83 2.94
C SER A 24 -14.44 -6.56 1.68
N GLU A 25 -14.00 -7.61 0.98
CA GLU A 25 -13.19 -7.47 -0.24
C GLU A 25 -13.98 -6.80 -1.38
N ASN A 26 -15.25 -7.11 -1.54
CA ASN A 26 -16.10 -6.47 -2.54
C ASN A 26 -16.37 -4.99 -2.25
N SER A 27 -16.41 -4.56 -0.97
CA SER A 27 -16.75 -3.18 -0.63
C SER A 27 -15.67 -2.18 -1.02
N PHE A 28 -14.39 -2.45 -0.70
CA PHE A 28 -13.33 -1.49 -1.05
C PHE A 28 -12.91 -1.54 -2.53
N VAL A 29 -13.13 -2.67 -3.24
CA VAL A 29 -13.03 -2.68 -4.71
C VAL A 29 -14.05 -1.73 -5.33
N GLN A 30 -15.27 -1.70 -4.81
CA GLN A 30 -16.28 -0.73 -5.26
C GLN A 30 -15.86 0.71 -4.93
N ASP A 31 -15.34 0.96 -3.73
CA ASP A 31 -14.81 2.27 -3.36
C ASP A 31 -13.72 2.73 -4.32
N LEU A 32 -12.77 1.86 -4.70
CA LEU A 32 -11.73 2.15 -5.66
C LEU A 32 -12.29 2.39 -7.08
N LYS A 33 -13.35 1.67 -7.48
CA LYS A 33 -14.04 1.90 -8.77
C LYS A 33 -14.76 3.24 -8.82
N LEU A 34 -15.28 3.71 -7.70
CA LEU A 34 -15.87 5.04 -7.57
C LEU A 34 -14.83 6.16 -7.70
N GLY A 35 -13.56 5.86 -7.50
CA GLY A 35 -12.46 6.82 -7.56
C GLY A 35 -12.38 7.74 -6.34
N LYS A 36 -11.61 8.83 -6.45
CA LYS A 36 -11.36 9.81 -5.37
C LYS A 36 -10.78 9.21 -4.09
N LYS A 37 -10.10 8.06 -4.19
CA LYS A 37 -9.44 7.40 -3.07
C LYS A 37 -7.93 7.56 -3.15
N ILE A 38 -7.29 7.48 -1.99
CA ILE A 38 -5.84 7.43 -1.88
C ILE A 38 -5.46 6.04 -1.43
N VAL A 39 -4.56 5.40 -2.17
CA VAL A 39 -4.02 4.09 -1.84
C VAL A 39 -2.57 4.26 -1.40
N PHE A 40 -2.32 4.05 -0.11
CA PHE A 40 -0.96 3.97 0.43
C PHE A 40 -0.47 2.54 0.31
N LEU A 41 0.48 2.32 -0.57
CA LEU A 41 1.11 1.03 -0.83
C LEU A 41 2.50 1.01 -0.19
N ARG A 42 2.71 0.16 0.82
CA ARG A 42 4.08 -0.15 1.25
C ARG A 42 4.78 -0.90 0.12
N HIS A 43 6.01 -0.50 -0.22
CA HIS A 43 6.81 -1.22 -1.22
C HIS A 43 6.73 -2.73 -1.03
N ALA A 44 6.78 -3.50 -2.11
CA ALA A 44 6.74 -4.95 -2.10
C ALA A 44 7.93 -5.57 -1.34
N LEU A 45 7.94 -6.87 -1.17
CA LEU A 45 8.87 -7.59 -0.31
C LEU A 45 10.33 -7.34 -0.69
N ALA A 46 11.03 -6.61 0.19
CA ALA A 46 12.46 -6.41 0.19
C ALA A 46 13.02 -6.96 1.50
N PRO A 47 13.65 -8.14 1.51
CA PRO A 47 14.14 -8.79 2.72
C PRO A 47 15.17 -7.98 3.48
N GLY A 48 15.21 -8.15 4.80
CA GLY A 48 16.12 -7.44 5.68
C GLY A 48 15.52 -6.19 6.32
N ASN A 49 16.35 -5.43 7.02
CA ASN A 49 15.97 -4.23 7.75
C ASN A 49 17.00 -3.12 7.51
N GLY A 50 16.53 -1.87 7.39
CA GLY A 50 17.39 -0.74 7.05
C GLY A 50 17.98 -0.81 5.64
N ASP A 51 18.96 0.04 5.38
CA ASP A 51 19.79 0.07 4.16
C ASP A 51 21.28 0.02 4.57
N PRO A 52 22.21 -0.42 3.71
CA PRO A 52 23.65 -0.45 4.02
C PRO A 52 24.22 0.93 4.41
N ASP A 53 25.33 0.92 5.14
CA ASP A 53 25.96 2.16 5.61
C ASP A 53 26.41 3.08 4.46
N ASN A 54 26.80 2.48 3.34
CA ASN A 54 27.21 3.19 2.10
C ASN A 54 26.03 3.59 1.21
N PHE A 55 24.82 3.71 1.78
CA PHE A 55 23.61 4.09 1.05
C PHE A 55 23.78 5.36 0.22
N ASP A 56 23.47 5.24 -1.07
CA ASP A 56 23.28 6.35 -2.02
C ASP A 56 21.90 6.21 -2.67
N ILE A 57 21.10 7.28 -2.64
CA ILE A 57 19.75 7.32 -3.23
C ILE A 57 19.77 7.09 -4.75
N ASN A 58 20.86 7.41 -5.41
CA ASN A 58 21.04 7.29 -6.85
C ASN A 58 21.64 5.95 -7.30
N ASP A 59 22.19 5.15 -6.36
CA ASP A 59 22.77 3.84 -6.67
C ASP A 59 22.01 2.69 -5.98
N CYS A 60 21.20 1.99 -6.75
CA CYS A 60 20.44 0.84 -6.26
C CYS A 60 21.29 -0.31 -5.70
N LYS A 61 22.59 -0.39 -6.07
CA LYS A 61 23.49 -1.42 -5.54
C LYS A 61 23.84 -1.19 -4.07
N THR A 62 23.67 0.03 -3.60
CA THR A 62 23.91 0.43 -2.21
C THR A 62 22.64 0.38 -1.36
N GLN A 63 21.54 -0.13 -1.90
CA GLN A 63 20.23 -0.15 -1.25
C GLN A 63 19.72 -1.57 -1.04
N ARG A 64 18.86 -1.74 -0.06
CA ARG A 64 18.04 -2.94 0.09
C ARG A 64 16.94 -2.95 -0.98
N ASN A 65 16.97 -3.96 -1.85
CA ASN A 65 16.10 -4.05 -3.03
C ASN A 65 15.04 -5.16 -2.91
N LEU A 66 14.11 -5.19 -3.86
CA LEU A 66 13.08 -6.23 -3.94
C LEU A 66 13.71 -7.62 -4.15
N SER A 67 13.14 -8.62 -3.50
CA SER A 67 13.39 -10.02 -3.85
C SER A 67 12.59 -10.42 -5.11
N SER A 68 12.85 -11.60 -5.65
CA SER A 68 12.03 -12.18 -6.73
C SER A 68 10.57 -12.33 -6.32
N LYS A 69 10.30 -12.68 -5.05
CA LYS A 69 8.94 -12.71 -4.49
C LYS A 69 8.32 -11.31 -4.44
N GLY A 70 9.10 -10.28 -4.11
CA GLY A 70 8.62 -8.90 -4.12
C GLY A 70 8.27 -8.41 -5.52
N ARG A 71 9.04 -8.79 -6.54
CA ARG A 71 8.71 -8.48 -7.93
C ARG A 71 7.40 -9.13 -8.35
N LEU A 72 7.24 -10.43 -8.07
CA LEU A 72 5.98 -11.14 -8.33
C LEU A 72 4.79 -10.53 -7.57
N GLN A 73 4.99 -10.12 -6.32
CA GLN A 73 3.97 -9.40 -5.55
C GLN A 73 3.59 -8.08 -6.24
N SER A 74 4.55 -7.33 -6.75
CA SER A 74 4.29 -6.08 -7.50
C SER A 74 3.47 -6.33 -8.78
N GLU A 75 3.76 -7.41 -9.50
CA GLU A 75 2.97 -7.83 -10.68
C GLU A 75 1.52 -8.16 -10.30
N LYS A 76 1.32 -8.92 -9.22
CA LYS A 76 -0.02 -9.24 -8.72
C LYS A 76 -0.80 -7.99 -8.31
N ILE A 77 -0.13 -7.02 -7.65
CA ILE A 77 -0.74 -5.73 -7.31
C ILE A 77 -1.19 -5.01 -8.58
N GLY A 78 -0.34 -4.88 -9.58
CA GLY A 78 -0.71 -4.25 -10.85
C GLY A 78 -1.88 -4.95 -11.55
N ASN A 79 -1.86 -6.28 -11.58
CA ASN A 79 -2.95 -7.08 -12.13
C ASN A 79 -4.27 -6.87 -11.40
N PHE A 80 -4.25 -6.72 -10.06
CA PHE A 80 -5.45 -6.40 -9.29
C PHE A 80 -6.13 -5.11 -9.79
N PHE A 81 -5.38 -4.03 -9.98
CA PHE A 81 -5.93 -2.77 -10.50
C PHE A 81 -6.47 -2.92 -11.92
N LYS A 82 -5.74 -3.63 -12.79
CA LYS A 82 -6.10 -3.85 -14.19
C LYS A 82 -7.36 -4.71 -14.34
N ILE A 83 -7.44 -5.87 -13.67
CA ILE A 83 -8.58 -6.78 -13.75
C ILE A 83 -9.86 -6.12 -13.21
N ASN A 84 -9.74 -5.32 -12.15
CA ASN A 84 -10.88 -4.63 -11.56
C ASN A 84 -11.25 -3.32 -12.28
N ASN A 85 -10.52 -2.92 -13.35
CA ASN A 85 -10.73 -1.67 -14.08
C ASN A 85 -10.70 -0.44 -13.16
N ILE A 86 -9.80 -0.42 -12.16
CA ILE A 86 -9.64 0.69 -11.22
C ILE A 86 -8.89 1.82 -11.91
N LYS A 87 -9.52 2.99 -12.00
CA LYS A 87 -8.93 4.18 -12.64
C LYS A 87 -7.91 4.83 -11.70
N ILE A 88 -6.73 5.11 -12.23
CA ILE A 88 -5.62 5.78 -11.54
C ILE A 88 -5.37 7.12 -12.22
N ASP A 89 -5.33 8.19 -11.43
CA ASP A 89 -4.93 9.52 -11.86
C ASP A 89 -3.41 9.65 -11.89
N LYS A 90 -2.78 9.31 -10.76
CA LYS A 90 -1.36 9.49 -10.56
C LYS A 90 -0.78 8.40 -9.66
N VAL A 91 0.45 8.00 -9.96
CA VAL A 91 1.26 7.16 -9.09
C VAL A 91 2.47 7.96 -8.63
N LEU A 92 2.59 8.14 -7.31
CA LEU A 92 3.76 8.74 -6.67
C LEU A 92 4.57 7.67 -5.97
N SER A 93 5.88 7.78 -6.02
CA SER A 93 6.81 6.85 -5.39
C SER A 93 7.87 7.58 -4.58
N SER A 94 8.26 7.00 -3.46
CA SER A 94 9.55 7.31 -2.83
C SER A 94 10.69 7.12 -3.83
N GLU A 95 11.77 7.88 -3.64
CA GLU A 95 12.99 7.80 -4.47
C GLU A 95 13.82 6.53 -4.21
N TRP A 96 13.54 5.76 -3.15
CA TRP A 96 14.19 4.47 -2.87
C TRP A 96 13.94 3.45 -3.98
N CYS A 97 14.96 2.71 -4.36
CA CYS A 97 14.88 1.77 -5.47
C CYS A 97 13.79 0.72 -5.32
N ARG A 98 13.56 0.17 -4.12
CA ARG A 98 12.47 -0.77 -3.84
C ARG A 98 11.08 -0.19 -4.06
N CYS A 99 10.88 1.11 -3.80
CA CYS A 99 9.61 1.80 -4.07
C CYS A 99 9.44 2.08 -5.57
N LYS A 100 10.50 2.60 -6.22
CA LYS A 100 10.51 2.84 -7.67
C LYS A 100 10.28 1.55 -8.44
N GLU A 101 10.93 0.44 -8.04
CA GLU A 101 10.77 -0.86 -8.70
C GLU A 101 9.35 -1.42 -8.47
N THR A 102 8.78 -1.31 -7.26
CA THR A 102 7.38 -1.67 -7.01
C THR A 102 6.43 -0.88 -7.90
N ALA A 103 6.59 0.45 -7.95
CA ALA A 103 5.75 1.33 -8.76
C ALA A 103 5.89 1.04 -10.27
N LYS A 104 7.13 0.79 -10.74
CA LYS A 104 7.41 0.48 -12.15
C LYS A 104 6.77 -0.82 -12.59
N ILE A 105 6.88 -1.88 -11.78
CA ILE A 105 6.33 -3.20 -12.11
C ILE A 105 4.80 -3.17 -12.06
N ALA A 106 4.21 -2.55 -11.02
CA ALA A 106 2.77 -2.57 -10.82
C ALA A 106 2.02 -1.61 -11.76
N PHE A 107 2.59 -0.44 -12.05
CA PHE A 107 1.85 0.66 -12.70
C PHE A 107 2.53 1.24 -13.94
N GLU A 108 3.72 0.78 -14.30
CA GLU A 108 4.53 1.24 -15.44
C GLU A 108 4.99 2.71 -15.36
N ASN A 109 4.05 3.64 -15.15
CA ASN A 109 4.30 5.07 -15.07
C ASN A 109 4.15 5.59 -13.65
N PHE A 110 5.12 6.33 -13.16
CA PHE A 110 5.11 6.96 -11.85
C PHE A 110 6.00 8.22 -11.82
N GLN A 111 5.80 9.05 -10.82
CA GLN A 111 6.65 10.19 -10.49
C GLN A 111 7.25 9.99 -9.11
N THR A 112 8.52 10.35 -8.93
CA THR A 112 9.13 10.37 -7.59
C THR A 112 8.71 11.60 -6.82
N PHE A 113 8.55 11.42 -5.51
CA PHE A 113 8.23 12.49 -4.59
C PHE A 113 8.99 12.27 -3.28
N ASN A 114 9.92 13.17 -2.95
CA ASN A 114 10.81 13.04 -1.80
C ASN A 114 10.08 13.00 -0.45
N ALA A 115 8.89 13.58 -0.36
CA ALA A 115 8.05 13.49 0.83
C ALA A 115 7.64 12.06 1.20
N LEU A 116 7.79 11.10 0.27
CA LEU A 116 7.52 9.67 0.46
C LEU A 116 8.74 8.87 0.90
N ASN A 117 9.90 9.52 1.07
CA ASN A 117 11.15 8.88 1.42
C ASN A 117 11.14 8.35 2.86
N SER A 118 11.94 7.30 3.11
CA SER A 118 12.05 6.72 4.44
C SER A 118 12.79 7.67 5.40
N PHE A 119 12.26 7.82 6.59
CA PHE A 119 12.93 8.44 7.73
C PHE A 119 13.15 7.44 8.89
N TYR A 120 13.19 6.13 8.55
CA TYR A 120 13.37 5.06 9.52
C TYR A 120 14.71 5.11 10.23
N GLU A 121 15.79 5.34 9.49
CA GLU A 121 17.13 5.39 10.03
C GLU A 121 17.44 6.76 10.64
N ALA A 122 18.22 6.78 11.72
CA ALA A 122 18.55 8.00 12.46
C ALA A 122 19.12 9.13 11.55
N ARG A 123 19.91 8.77 10.54
CA ARG A 123 20.47 9.73 9.55
C ARG A 123 19.40 10.48 8.75
N PHE A 124 18.20 9.92 8.62
CA PHE A 124 17.07 10.51 7.88
C PHE A 124 15.97 11.06 8.77
N ALA A 125 15.99 10.77 10.08
CA ALA A 125 14.93 11.12 11.03
C ALA A 125 14.59 12.62 11.05
N LYS A 126 15.59 13.49 10.82
CA LYS A 126 15.40 14.95 10.76
C LYS A 126 14.45 15.42 9.65
N ASN A 127 14.25 14.59 8.61
CA ASN A 127 13.42 14.95 7.46
C ASN A 127 11.92 14.71 7.72
N LYS A 128 11.57 13.93 8.74
CA LYS A 128 10.21 13.45 9.04
C LYS A 128 9.17 14.57 9.00
N SER A 129 9.36 15.62 9.82
CA SER A 129 8.33 16.66 9.98
C SER A 129 8.02 17.35 8.66
N LYS A 130 9.07 17.74 7.91
CA LYS A 130 8.90 18.39 6.61
C LYS A 130 8.27 17.46 5.57
N GLN A 131 8.70 16.20 5.51
CA GLN A 131 8.14 15.22 4.58
C GLN A 131 6.64 14.98 4.83
N ILE A 132 6.23 14.82 6.07
CA ILE A 132 4.81 14.63 6.42
C ILE A 132 3.98 15.88 6.12
N GLU A 133 4.52 17.08 6.37
CA GLU A 133 3.87 18.33 6.00
C GLU A 133 3.70 18.45 4.48
N ASP A 134 4.76 18.26 3.71
CA ASP A 134 4.74 18.31 2.25
C ASP A 134 3.74 17.29 1.65
N LEU A 135 3.71 16.07 2.22
CA LEU A 135 2.75 15.04 1.80
C LEU A 135 1.31 15.44 2.09
N LYS A 136 1.02 15.99 3.28
CA LYS A 136 -0.32 16.50 3.63
C LYS A 136 -0.74 17.66 2.72
N ASN A 137 0.17 18.58 2.43
CA ASN A 137 -0.09 19.71 1.53
C ASN A 137 -0.41 19.22 0.12
N PHE A 138 0.36 18.23 -0.40
CA PHE A 138 0.07 17.60 -1.68
C PHE A 138 -1.31 16.94 -1.70
N ILE A 139 -1.65 16.12 -0.70
CA ILE A 139 -2.94 15.46 -0.58
C ILE A 139 -4.09 16.47 -0.55
N ASN A 140 -3.95 17.56 0.22
CA ASN A 140 -4.96 18.60 0.32
C ASN A 140 -5.19 19.31 -1.04
N SER A 141 -4.13 19.52 -1.82
CA SER A 141 -4.21 20.16 -3.14
C SER A 141 -4.65 19.21 -4.25
N TRP A 142 -4.47 17.89 -4.07
CA TRP A 142 -4.86 16.91 -5.07
C TRP A 142 -6.39 16.90 -5.26
N ASP A 143 -6.82 16.98 -6.53
CA ASP A 143 -8.23 16.92 -6.90
C ASP A 143 -8.36 16.15 -8.22
N SER A 144 -9.03 14.99 -8.17
CA SER A 144 -9.25 14.10 -9.31
C SER A 144 -10.44 13.19 -9.05
N ASP A 145 -11.14 12.79 -10.11
CA ASP A 145 -12.20 11.79 -10.05
C ASP A 145 -11.66 10.34 -10.06
N SER A 146 -10.37 10.15 -10.31
CA SER A 146 -9.68 8.86 -10.24
C SER A 146 -8.91 8.69 -8.94
N ASN A 147 -8.16 7.61 -8.78
CA ASN A 147 -7.44 7.32 -7.55
C ASN A 147 -5.99 7.81 -7.58
N LEU A 148 -5.46 8.20 -6.42
CA LEU A 148 -4.05 8.48 -6.19
C LEU A 148 -3.38 7.25 -5.57
N ILE A 149 -2.29 6.79 -6.18
CA ILE A 149 -1.46 5.71 -5.62
C ILE A 149 -0.17 6.31 -5.05
N ILE A 150 0.16 5.95 -3.83
CA ILE A 150 1.34 6.40 -3.10
C ILE A 150 2.16 5.18 -2.68
N VAL A 151 3.28 4.94 -3.38
CA VAL A 151 4.21 3.84 -3.07
C VAL A 151 5.30 4.36 -2.14
N THR A 152 5.31 3.86 -0.91
CA THR A 152 6.18 4.39 0.15
C THR A 152 6.62 3.33 1.16
N HIS A 153 7.03 3.74 2.34
CA HIS A 153 7.58 2.94 3.43
C HIS A 153 6.62 2.85 4.61
N PHE A 154 6.75 1.78 5.41
CA PHE A 154 5.89 1.59 6.58
C PHE A 154 5.94 2.79 7.56
N VAL A 155 7.10 3.44 7.71
CA VAL A 155 7.25 4.59 8.63
C VAL A 155 6.43 5.80 8.19
N VAL A 156 6.31 6.05 6.89
CA VAL A 156 5.50 7.14 6.34
C VAL A 156 4.02 6.84 6.54
N ILE A 157 3.59 5.61 6.24
CA ILE A 157 2.20 5.17 6.42
C ILE A 157 1.84 5.22 7.91
N SER A 158 2.70 4.67 8.77
CA SER A 158 2.47 4.64 10.22
C SER A 158 2.37 6.04 10.81
N GLU A 159 3.24 6.97 10.39
CA GLU A 159 3.23 8.34 10.88
C GLU A 159 1.97 9.11 10.44
N LEU A 160 1.53 8.87 9.20
CA LEU A 160 0.38 9.60 8.64
C LEU A 160 -0.97 9.03 9.09
N LEU A 161 -1.08 7.71 9.17
CA LEU A 161 -2.34 6.99 9.37
C LEU A 161 -2.43 6.27 10.72
N ASN A 162 -1.38 6.30 11.54
CA ASN A 162 -1.27 5.52 12.78
C ASN A 162 -1.56 4.00 12.56
N LYS A 163 -1.11 3.46 11.40
CA LYS A 163 -1.37 2.08 10.97
C LYS A 163 -0.08 1.39 10.54
N GLY A 164 0.20 0.24 11.14
CA GLY A 164 1.27 -0.66 10.67
C GLY A 164 0.88 -1.34 9.37
N THR A 165 1.88 -1.67 8.53
CA THR A 165 1.68 -2.31 7.23
C THR A 165 2.72 -3.38 6.95
N SER A 166 2.29 -4.49 6.33
CA SER A 166 3.13 -5.52 5.71
C SER A 166 3.69 -5.07 4.36
N SER A 167 4.71 -5.75 3.84
CA SER A 167 5.24 -5.49 2.49
C SER A 167 4.18 -5.79 1.43
N GLY A 168 3.92 -4.86 0.52
CA GLY A 168 2.90 -5.00 -0.52
C GLY A 168 1.46 -4.77 -0.03
N GLU A 169 1.27 -4.45 1.25
CA GLU A 169 -0.05 -4.10 1.78
C GLU A 169 -0.45 -2.69 1.33
N MET A 170 -1.71 -2.55 0.96
CA MET A 170 -2.38 -1.32 0.58
C MET A 170 -3.33 -0.88 1.68
N ILE A 171 -3.25 0.40 2.10
CA ILE A 171 -4.26 1.05 2.95
C ILE A 171 -5.04 2.01 2.05
N ILE A 172 -6.35 1.84 1.99
CA ILE A 172 -7.25 2.67 1.20
C ILE A 172 -7.86 3.73 2.12
N THR A 173 -7.76 5.01 1.71
CA THR A 173 -8.34 6.12 2.47
C THR A 173 -9.18 7.02 1.58
N ASP A 174 -10.03 7.83 2.20
CA ASP A 174 -10.57 9.04 1.57
C ASP A 174 -9.53 10.19 1.59
N LYS A 175 -9.88 11.34 1.02
CA LYS A 175 -9.02 12.55 1.00
C LYS A 175 -8.77 13.13 2.40
N LYS A 176 -9.63 12.84 3.39
CA LYS A 176 -9.46 13.24 4.79
C LYS A 176 -8.59 12.26 5.59
N LEU A 177 -8.02 11.26 4.92
CA LEU A 177 -7.21 10.19 5.50
C LEU A 177 -7.98 9.26 6.45
N ASN A 178 -9.32 9.20 6.36
CA ASN A 178 -10.10 8.18 7.03
C ASN A 178 -9.85 6.84 6.34
N ILE A 179 -9.43 5.83 7.09
CA ILE A 179 -9.16 4.48 6.56
C ILE A 179 -10.49 3.82 6.21
N LEU A 180 -10.64 3.41 4.96
CA LEU A 180 -11.81 2.70 4.42
C LEU A 180 -11.59 1.19 4.42
N GLY A 181 -10.34 0.74 4.32
CA GLY A 181 -9.96 -0.66 4.33
C GLY A 181 -8.48 -0.87 4.06
N ASN A 182 -8.07 -2.12 4.11
CA ASN A 182 -6.74 -2.55 3.72
C ASN A 182 -6.80 -3.85 2.93
N LEU A 183 -5.82 -4.06 2.07
CA LEU A 183 -5.68 -5.24 1.24
C LEU A 183 -4.22 -5.66 1.15
N GLU A 184 -3.96 -6.93 1.39
CA GLU A 184 -2.66 -7.57 1.16
C GLU A 184 -2.79 -8.57 0.00
N ILE A 185 -1.94 -8.41 -1.02
CA ILE A 185 -1.88 -9.30 -2.19
C ILE A 185 -0.61 -10.16 -2.08
N ASN A 186 -0.80 -11.46 -1.86
CA ASN A 186 0.27 -12.45 -1.67
C ASN A 186 0.53 -13.27 -2.93
#